data_f4ef42c24740ac5842ce73c0d283f226
#
_entry.id   f4ef42c24740ac5842ce73c0d283f226
#
_cell.length_a   1.000
_cell.length_b   1.000
_cell.length_c   1.000
_cell.angle_alpha   90.00
_cell.angle_beta   90.00
_cell.angle_gamma   90.00
#
_symmetry.space_group_name_H-M   'P 1'
#
loop_
_entity.id
_entity.type
_entity.pdbx_description
1 polymer ?
#
loop_
_entity_poly.entity_id
_entity_poly.type
_entity_poly.pdbx_seq_one_letter_code
_entity_poly.pdbx_strand_id
1 'polypeptide(L)'
;MPALASHRKPRSRVRTTTPAVGLTTAALAGVTLLSTQSATAAPSAPKPSIEDVQKKVDDLYRQAGTATQQYNKAKDASATQRGKVDALLEDVAERADRLNEARRTLGNYAAAQYRTGSIAPTATFFLADDPQSYFDQNQLMNRMTAQQQKAVTDFRTQQAAAAKKRTEATKSLETLTESQATLRTSKQAVQKKLGEARAMLSKLTAEEKARLAALEREKEAEAKRKAEELARRQAAAKAEADRKAEEAAKQAGSTGGTGTGTGAGTGTGTGTGSDTSATTKAEKVLAFARDQIGKPYVWGATGPSSYDCSGLTQAAWKAAGVDIPRTTWDQVKIGTRIATADLQPGDLVFFYDDISHVGIYKGDGMMIHAPKPGANVREESIYYMPIYGSVRPA
;
A
#
# COMPACT_ATOMS: atom_id res chain seq x y z
N MET A 1 -57.09 -8.86 2.56
CA MET A 1 -55.85 -9.50 2.18
C MET A 1 -56.00 -10.16 0.84
N PRO A 2 -55.44 -9.65 -0.25
CA PRO A 2 -55.31 -10.43 -1.48
C PRO A 2 -53.86 -10.90 -1.64
N ALA A 3 -53.68 -12.16 -2.02
CA ALA A 3 -52.42 -12.85 -2.21
C ALA A 3 -51.68 -12.34 -3.46
N LEU A 4 -50.39 -12.10 -3.34
CA LEU A 4 -49.49 -11.74 -4.42
C LEU A 4 -49.08 -13.01 -5.19
N ALA A 5 -49.49 -13.10 -6.47
CA ALA A 5 -49.11 -14.15 -7.37
C ALA A 5 -47.67 -13.98 -7.86
N SER A 6 -46.85 -15.01 -7.60
CA SER A 6 -45.45 -15.13 -8.05
C SER A 6 -45.38 -15.53 -9.51
N HIS A 7 -44.94 -14.66 -10.40
CA HIS A 7 -44.60 -14.99 -11.79
C HIS A 7 -43.17 -15.55 -11.90
N ARG A 8 -43.04 -16.89 -11.86
CA ARG A 8 -41.81 -17.58 -12.26
C ARG A 8 -41.75 -17.65 -13.81
N LYS A 9 -40.74 -17.01 -14.40
CA LYS A 9 -40.36 -17.22 -15.81
C LYS A 9 -39.73 -18.61 -16.00
N PRO A 10 -40.08 -19.36 -17.07
CA PRO A 10 -39.47 -20.65 -17.37
C PRO A 10 -38.03 -20.47 -17.89
N ARG A 11 -37.10 -21.29 -17.39
CA ARG A 11 -35.74 -21.42 -17.89
C ARG A 11 -35.75 -22.09 -19.27
N SER A 12 -35.27 -21.40 -20.30
CA SER A 12 -34.97 -22.00 -21.61
C SER A 12 -33.72 -22.89 -21.48
N ARG A 13 -33.88 -24.18 -21.81
CA ARG A 13 -32.78 -25.12 -21.97
C ARG A 13 -32.07 -24.84 -23.28
N VAL A 14 -30.80 -24.41 -23.20
CA VAL A 14 -29.93 -24.36 -24.37
C VAL A 14 -29.51 -25.79 -24.69
N ARG A 15 -29.91 -26.30 -25.85
CA ARG A 15 -29.39 -27.55 -26.42
C ARG A 15 -28.00 -27.27 -27.02
N THR A 16 -26.97 -27.83 -26.45
CA THR A 16 -25.65 -27.91 -27.07
C THR A 16 -25.66 -29.03 -28.12
N THR A 17 -25.58 -28.67 -29.38
CA THR A 17 -25.30 -29.59 -30.49
C THR A 17 -23.79 -29.79 -30.61
N THR A 18 -23.31 -30.99 -30.32
CA THR A 18 -21.95 -31.44 -30.64
C THR A 18 -21.87 -31.83 -32.11
N PRO A 19 -20.89 -31.40 -32.90
CA PRO A 19 -20.64 -31.96 -34.23
C PRO A 19 -19.89 -33.30 -34.07
N ALA A 20 -20.52 -34.36 -34.63
CA ALA A 20 -19.87 -35.65 -34.82
C ALA A 20 -18.85 -35.57 -35.94
N VAL A 21 -17.56 -35.85 -35.57
CA VAL A 21 -16.52 -36.06 -36.57
C VAL A 21 -16.48 -37.54 -36.91
N GLY A 22 -16.76 -37.84 -38.19
CA GLY A 22 -16.75 -39.18 -38.72
C GLY A 22 -15.34 -39.81 -38.74
N LEU A 23 -15.28 -41.02 -38.21
CA LEU A 23 -14.13 -41.93 -38.35
C LEU A 23 -14.28 -42.71 -39.68
N THR A 24 -13.38 -42.41 -40.62
CA THR A 24 -13.17 -43.29 -41.78
C THR A 24 -12.15 -44.35 -41.36
N THR A 25 -12.62 -45.61 -41.28
CA THR A 25 -11.81 -46.79 -41.14
C THR A 25 -11.12 -47.14 -42.47
N ALA A 26 -9.79 -47.00 -42.55
CA ALA A 26 -9.01 -47.64 -43.57
C ALA A 26 -8.29 -48.82 -42.94
N ALA A 27 -8.74 -50.03 -43.28
CA ALA A 27 -8.01 -51.25 -42.95
C ALA A 27 -6.83 -51.44 -43.88
N LEU A 28 -5.62 -51.49 -43.33
CA LEU A 28 -4.43 -52.03 -44.01
C LEU A 28 -3.80 -53.09 -43.15
N ALA A 29 -3.90 -54.31 -43.63
CA ALA A 29 -3.11 -55.46 -43.14
C ALA A 29 -1.64 -55.23 -43.48
N GLY A 30 -0.74 -55.39 -42.52
CA GLY A 30 0.71 -55.26 -42.74
C GLY A 30 1.52 -55.77 -41.57
N VAL A 31 1.93 -57.02 -41.67
CA VAL A 31 3.17 -57.64 -41.23
C VAL A 31 3.71 -57.23 -39.84
N THR A 32 3.52 -58.10 -38.87
CA THR A 32 4.24 -58.15 -37.59
C THR A 32 5.73 -58.45 -37.82
N LEU A 33 6.58 -57.43 -37.83
CA LEU A 33 7.99 -57.56 -37.51
C LEU A 33 8.14 -57.33 -36.00
N LEU A 34 8.39 -58.42 -35.27
CA LEU A 34 8.89 -58.37 -33.88
C LEU A 34 10.30 -57.76 -33.92
N SER A 35 10.38 -56.44 -33.87
CA SER A 35 11.58 -55.78 -33.42
C SER A 35 11.55 -55.67 -31.91
N THR A 36 12.35 -56.47 -31.23
CA THR A 36 12.75 -56.28 -29.84
C THR A 36 13.46 -54.93 -29.73
N GLN A 37 12.70 -53.86 -29.63
CA GLN A 37 13.26 -52.59 -29.17
C GLN A 37 13.57 -52.76 -27.69
N SER A 38 14.85 -52.97 -27.40
CA SER A 38 15.39 -52.70 -26.08
C SER A 38 15.01 -51.28 -25.74
N ALA A 39 14.02 -51.11 -24.81
CA ALA A 39 13.72 -49.81 -24.22
C ALA A 39 15.01 -49.39 -23.48
N THR A 40 15.88 -48.66 -24.16
CA THR A 40 16.89 -47.87 -23.51
C THR A 40 16.14 -46.83 -22.72
N ALA A 41 16.00 -47.06 -21.38
CA ALA A 41 15.54 -46.05 -20.46
C ALA A 41 16.38 -44.81 -20.72
N ALA A 42 15.75 -43.75 -21.24
CA ALA A 42 16.41 -42.47 -21.37
C ALA A 42 17.00 -42.15 -19.99
N PRO A 43 18.28 -41.76 -19.90
CA PRO A 43 18.86 -41.45 -18.60
C PRO A 43 17.97 -40.41 -17.93
N SER A 44 17.41 -40.78 -16.76
CA SER A 44 16.64 -39.84 -15.96
C SER A 44 17.53 -38.61 -15.70
N ALA A 45 17.03 -37.42 -16.01
CA ALA A 45 17.77 -36.20 -15.76
C ALA A 45 18.36 -36.24 -14.34
N PRO A 46 19.65 -35.90 -14.18
CA PRO A 46 20.30 -35.95 -12.88
C PRO A 46 19.47 -35.17 -11.88
N LYS A 47 19.24 -35.73 -10.69
CA LYS A 47 18.55 -35.02 -9.61
C LYS A 47 19.28 -33.73 -9.33
N PRO A 48 18.58 -32.57 -9.18
CA PRO A 48 19.21 -31.31 -8.87
C PRO A 48 20.03 -31.42 -7.57
N SER A 49 21.18 -30.76 -7.51
CA SER A 49 21.97 -30.72 -6.29
C SER A 49 21.20 -30.02 -5.17
N ILE A 50 21.55 -30.26 -3.92
CA ILE A 50 20.87 -29.60 -2.78
C ILE A 50 21.13 -28.07 -2.80
N GLU A 51 22.28 -27.67 -3.31
CA GLU A 51 22.65 -26.29 -3.53
C GLU A 51 21.76 -25.61 -4.59
N ASP A 52 21.43 -26.34 -5.68
CA ASP A 52 20.49 -25.85 -6.70
C ASP A 52 19.07 -25.73 -6.13
N VAL A 53 18.67 -26.68 -5.29
CA VAL A 53 17.38 -26.64 -4.60
C VAL A 53 17.32 -25.44 -3.66
N GLN A 54 18.36 -25.20 -2.86
CA GLN A 54 18.45 -24.05 -1.96
C GLN A 54 18.32 -22.73 -2.76
N LYS A 55 19.14 -22.58 -3.81
CA LYS A 55 19.10 -21.39 -4.67
C LYS A 55 17.70 -21.18 -5.26
N LYS A 56 17.06 -22.24 -5.74
CA LYS A 56 15.72 -22.15 -6.32
C LYS A 56 14.65 -21.78 -5.28
N VAL A 57 14.76 -22.31 -4.08
CA VAL A 57 13.86 -21.98 -2.96
C VAL A 57 14.06 -20.52 -2.53
N ASP A 58 15.29 -20.06 -2.39
CA ASP A 58 15.62 -18.67 -2.08
C ASP A 58 15.08 -17.72 -3.16
N ASP A 59 15.24 -18.08 -4.45
CA ASP A 59 14.68 -17.33 -5.59
C ASP A 59 13.14 -17.25 -5.51
N LEU A 60 12.47 -18.35 -5.19
CA LEU A 60 11.01 -18.36 -5.05
C LEU A 60 10.53 -17.49 -3.88
N TYR A 61 11.22 -17.50 -2.75
CA TYR A 61 10.92 -16.61 -1.63
C TYR A 61 11.18 -15.14 -1.98
N ARG A 62 12.26 -14.83 -2.72
CA ARG A 62 12.53 -13.48 -3.22
C ARG A 62 11.42 -13.01 -4.17
N GLN A 63 11.03 -13.83 -5.15
CA GLN A 63 9.92 -13.54 -6.06
C GLN A 63 8.58 -13.37 -5.31
N ALA A 64 8.35 -14.15 -4.24
CA ALA A 64 7.20 -13.97 -3.38
C ALA A 64 7.28 -12.64 -2.61
N GLY A 65 8.47 -12.21 -2.20
CA GLY A 65 8.73 -10.90 -1.61
C GLY A 65 8.34 -9.76 -2.56
N THR A 66 8.83 -9.79 -3.80
CA THR A 66 8.46 -8.83 -4.86
C THR A 66 6.95 -8.79 -5.10
N ALA A 67 6.33 -9.97 -5.25
CA ALA A 67 4.88 -10.08 -5.42
C ALA A 67 4.11 -9.55 -4.18
N THR A 68 4.68 -9.69 -2.98
CA THR A 68 4.13 -9.10 -1.75
C THR A 68 4.16 -7.57 -1.80
N GLN A 69 5.23 -6.95 -2.29
CA GLN A 69 5.29 -5.49 -2.46
C GLN A 69 4.25 -5.01 -3.49
N GLN A 70 4.07 -5.74 -4.60
CA GLN A 70 3.01 -5.44 -5.58
C GLN A 70 1.62 -5.55 -4.95
N TYR A 71 1.38 -6.59 -4.16
CA TYR A 71 0.13 -6.75 -3.42
C TYR A 71 -0.10 -5.61 -2.42
N ASN A 72 0.91 -5.23 -1.64
CA ASN A 72 0.81 -4.15 -0.66
C ASN A 72 0.49 -2.82 -1.34
N LYS A 73 1.16 -2.51 -2.46
CA LYS A 73 0.88 -1.33 -3.28
C LYS A 73 -0.56 -1.33 -3.81
N ALA A 74 -1.01 -2.46 -4.36
CA ALA A 74 -2.38 -2.60 -4.87
C ALA A 74 -3.43 -2.50 -3.76
N LYS A 75 -3.14 -3.04 -2.56
CA LYS A 75 -4.00 -2.95 -1.38
C LYS A 75 -4.17 -1.50 -0.92
N ASP A 76 -3.07 -0.76 -0.85
CA ASP A 76 -3.06 0.67 -0.46
C ASP A 76 -3.82 1.52 -1.50
N ALA A 77 -3.54 1.32 -2.79
CA ALA A 77 -4.23 2.00 -3.88
C ALA A 77 -5.74 1.72 -3.87
N SER A 78 -6.14 0.45 -3.63
CA SER A 78 -7.55 0.07 -3.53
C SER A 78 -8.24 0.69 -2.31
N ALA A 79 -7.57 0.76 -1.16
CA ALA A 79 -8.10 1.40 0.04
C ALA A 79 -8.29 2.91 -0.15
N THR A 80 -7.30 3.58 -0.72
CA THR A 80 -7.36 5.01 -1.06
C THR A 80 -8.47 5.30 -2.06
N GLN A 81 -8.60 4.47 -3.10
CA GLN A 81 -9.64 4.65 -4.11
C GLN A 81 -11.04 4.41 -3.54
N ARG A 82 -11.19 3.45 -2.62
CA ARG A 82 -12.46 3.22 -1.90
C ARG A 82 -12.87 4.47 -1.12
N GLY A 83 -11.98 5.07 -0.34
CA GLY A 83 -12.28 6.30 0.40
C GLY A 83 -12.70 7.46 -0.51
N LYS A 84 -12.09 7.58 -1.72
CA LYS A 84 -12.53 8.57 -2.72
C LYS A 84 -13.93 8.28 -3.25
N VAL A 85 -14.25 7.01 -3.51
CA VAL A 85 -15.59 6.59 -3.96
C VAL A 85 -16.63 6.90 -2.89
N ASP A 86 -16.36 6.56 -1.63
CA ASP A 86 -17.28 6.79 -0.52
C ASP A 86 -17.59 8.30 -0.37
N ALA A 87 -16.57 9.16 -0.40
CA ALA A 87 -16.74 10.62 -0.36
C ALA A 87 -17.51 11.17 -1.58
N LEU A 88 -17.27 10.63 -2.78
CA LEU A 88 -18.01 11.05 -3.98
C LEU A 88 -19.47 10.60 -3.95
N LEU A 89 -19.78 9.44 -3.40
CA LEU A 89 -21.16 8.96 -3.24
C LEU A 89 -21.92 9.82 -2.24
N GLU A 90 -21.29 10.27 -1.16
CA GLU A 90 -21.86 11.21 -0.20
C GLU A 90 -22.18 12.56 -0.86
N ASP A 91 -21.23 13.15 -1.63
CA ASP A 91 -21.45 14.39 -2.40
C ASP A 91 -22.58 14.22 -3.44
N VAL A 92 -22.68 13.07 -4.10
CA VAL A 92 -23.78 12.77 -5.02
C VAL A 92 -25.13 12.75 -4.31
N ALA A 93 -25.21 12.14 -3.13
CA ALA A 93 -26.43 12.09 -2.34
C ALA A 93 -26.86 13.50 -1.89
N GLU A 94 -25.96 14.30 -1.34
CA GLU A 94 -26.24 15.69 -0.93
C GLU A 94 -26.73 16.54 -2.10
N ARG A 95 -26.13 16.40 -3.28
CA ARG A 95 -26.55 17.12 -4.49
C ARG A 95 -27.91 16.65 -5.01
N ALA A 96 -28.23 15.37 -4.84
CA ALA A 96 -29.54 14.85 -5.19
C ALA A 96 -30.63 15.48 -4.31
N ASP A 97 -30.37 15.68 -3.01
CA ASP A 97 -31.29 16.33 -2.08
C ASP A 97 -31.49 17.80 -2.42
N ARG A 98 -30.41 18.53 -2.71
CA ARG A 98 -30.50 19.93 -3.16
C ARG A 98 -31.29 20.07 -4.49
N LEU A 99 -31.10 19.14 -5.41
CA LEU A 99 -31.84 19.12 -6.68
C LEU A 99 -33.34 18.85 -6.44
N ASN A 100 -33.67 17.93 -5.52
CA ASN A 100 -35.05 17.65 -5.15
C ASN A 100 -35.72 18.85 -4.46
N GLU A 101 -35.01 19.58 -3.63
CA GLU A 101 -35.48 20.83 -3.03
C GLU A 101 -35.76 21.91 -4.09
N ALA A 102 -34.81 22.11 -5.02
CA ALA A 102 -35.02 23.02 -6.14
C ALA A 102 -36.24 22.64 -7.02
N ARG A 103 -36.47 21.33 -7.23
CA ARG A 103 -37.67 20.83 -7.91
C ARG A 103 -38.95 21.13 -7.15
N ARG A 104 -38.95 20.96 -5.81
CA ARG A 104 -40.11 21.33 -4.97
C ARG A 104 -40.41 22.82 -5.06
N THR A 105 -39.40 23.65 -5.01
CA THR A 105 -39.53 25.10 -5.15
C THR A 105 -40.16 25.49 -6.47
N LEU A 106 -39.66 24.96 -7.60
CA LEU A 106 -40.23 25.18 -8.91
C LEU A 106 -41.68 24.66 -9.00
N GLY A 107 -41.96 23.48 -8.43
CA GLY A 107 -43.31 22.93 -8.37
C GLY A 107 -44.33 23.82 -7.64
N ASN A 108 -43.87 24.44 -6.53
CA ASN A 108 -44.68 25.41 -5.77
C ASN A 108 -45.01 26.67 -6.62
N TYR A 109 -44.04 27.20 -7.36
CA TYR A 109 -44.30 28.33 -8.28
C TYR A 109 -45.25 27.93 -9.37
N ALA A 110 -45.08 26.78 -10.03
CA ALA A 110 -45.97 26.30 -11.08
C ALA A 110 -47.42 26.08 -10.57
N ALA A 111 -47.57 25.49 -9.37
CA ALA A 111 -48.87 25.27 -8.74
C ALA A 111 -49.56 26.58 -8.35
N ALA A 112 -48.77 27.58 -7.88
CA ALA A 112 -49.31 28.92 -7.58
C ALA A 112 -49.79 29.61 -8.86
N GLN A 113 -49.02 29.59 -9.93
CA GLN A 113 -49.37 30.17 -11.21
C GLN A 113 -50.62 29.50 -11.84
N TYR A 114 -50.76 28.18 -11.72
CA TYR A 114 -51.95 27.46 -12.20
C TYR A 114 -53.21 27.87 -11.43
N ARG A 115 -53.11 28.07 -10.10
CA ARG A 115 -54.26 28.42 -9.25
C ARG A 115 -54.71 29.87 -9.42
N THR A 116 -53.76 30.80 -9.61
CA THR A 116 -54.07 32.25 -9.71
C THR A 116 -54.47 32.67 -11.13
N GLY A 117 -54.26 31.87 -12.14
CA GLY A 117 -54.41 32.25 -13.56
C GLY A 117 -53.45 33.36 -13.94
N SER A 118 -53.13 33.55 -15.20
CA SER A 118 -52.38 34.73 -15.66
C SER A 118 -53.37 35.87 -15.88
N ILE A 119 -53.59 36.70 -14.87
CA ILE A 119 -54.32 37.95 -15.05
C ILE A 119 -53.43 38.87 -15.88
N ALA A 120 -53.89 39.32 -17.03
CA ALA A 120 -53.12 40.22 -17.88
C ALA A 120 -52.83 41.53 -17.10
N PRO A 121 -51.62 42.12 -17.19
CA PRO A 121 -51.24 43.34 -16.49
C PRO A 121 -52.20 44.52 -16.76
N THR A 122 -52.82 44.53 -17.94
CA THR A 122 -53.87 45.49 -18.33
C THR A 122 -55.15 45.35 -17.50
N ALA A 123 -55.55 44.13 -17.16
CA ALA A 123 -56.72 43.92 -16.33
C ALA A 123 -56.45 44.36 -14.86
N THR A 124 -55.24 44.19 -14.36
CA THR A 124 -54.82 44.65 -13.05
C THR A 124 -54.83 46.19 -12.93
N PHE A 125 -54.49 46.90 -14.00
CA PHE A 125 -54.57 48.35 -14.04
C PHE A 125 -55.99 48.89 -13.92
N PHE A 126 -56.92 48.24 -14.61
CA PHE A 126 -58.34 48.65 -14.57
C PHE A 126 -59.08 48.25 -13.29
N LEU A 127 -58.51 47.29 -12.51
CA LEU A 127 -59.09 46.81 -11.25
C LEU A 127 -58.43 47.43 -10.03
N ALA A 128 -57.41 48.30 -10.19
CA ALA A 128 -56.74 48.98 -9.11
C ALA A 128 -57.57 50.18 -8.56
N ASP A 129 -57.77 50.29 -7.26
CA ASP A 129 -58.55 51.33 -6.61
C ASP A 129 -57.91 52.72 -6.70
N ASP A 130 -56.56 52.74 -6.81
CA ASP A 130 -55.77 53.96 -6.93
C ASP A 130 -54.47 53.70 -7.70
N PRO A 131 -53.77 54.73 -8.21
CA PRO A 131 -52.53 54.61 -8.94
C PRO A 131 -51.38 53.99 -8.09
N GLN A 132 -51.33 54.26 -6.80
CA GLN A 132 -50.28 53.79 -5.90
C GLN A 132 -50.37 52.27 -5.74
N SER A 133 -51.60 51.76 -5.50
CA SER A 133 -51.87 50.32 -5.41
C SER A 133 -51.43 49.56 -6.68
N TYR A 134 -51.61 50.17 -7.87
CA TYR A 134 -51.12 49.59 -9.11
C TYR A 134 -49.58 49.50 -9.19
N PHE A 135 -48.89 50.57 -8.81
CA PHE A 135 -47.40 50.54 -8.78
C PHE A 135 -46.86 49.56 -7.77
N ASP A 136 -47.41 49.49 -6.57
CA ASP A 136 -47.02 48.53 -5.51
C ASP A 136 -47.24 47.09 -5.99
N GLN A 137 -48.38 46.82 -6.61
CA GLN A 137 -48.72 45.48 -7.17
C GLN A 137 -47.78 45.14 -8.33
N ASN A 138 -47.48 46.07 -9.23
CA ASN A 138 -46.54 45.87 -10.32
C ASN A 138 -45.13 45.60 -9.82
N GLN A 139 -44.66 46.32 -8.78
CA GLN A 139 -43.38 46.07 -8.15
C GLN A 139 -43.32 44.66 -7.50
N LEU A 140 -44.41 44.23 -6.85
CA LEU A 140 -44.52 42.90 -6.29
C LEU A 140 -44.46 41.81 -7.39
N MET A 141 -45.18 41.98 -8.49
CA MET A 141 -45.15 41.07 -9.64
C MET A 141 -43.74 40.98 -10.27
N ASN A 142 -43.03 42.06 -10.41
CA ASN A 142 -41.66 42.07 -10.92
C ASN A 142 -40.71 41.32 -9.99
N ARG A 143 -40.84 41.46 -8.67
CA ARG A 143 -40.07 40.70 -7.68
C ARG A 143 -40.37 39.21 -7.75
N MET A 144 -41.65 38.81 -7.90
CA MET A 144 -42.06 37.43 -8.06
C MET A 144 -41.48 36.79 -9.34
N THR A 145 -41.52 37.52 -10.48
CA THR A 145 -40.92 37.09 -11.74
C THR A 145 -39.43 36.89 -11.62
N ALA A 146 -38.72 37.83 -10.97
CA ALA A 146 -37.28 37.67 -10.71
C ALA A 146 -36.93 36.47 -9.83
N GLN A 147 -37.74 36.18 -8.79
CA GLN A 147 -37.59 35.00 -7.95
C GLN A 147 -37.82 33.69 -8.71
N GLN A 148 -38.81 33.63 -9.61
CA GLN A 148 -39.06 32.50 -10.47
C GLN A 148 -37.90 32.23 -11.44
N GLN A 149 -37.37 33.27 -12.08
CA GLN A 149 -36.21 33.17 -12.96
C GLN A 149 -34.98 32.68 -12.20
N LYS A 150 -34.77 33.18 -10.99
CA LYS A 150 -33.72 32.71 -10.10
C LYS A 150 -33.87 31.21 -9.77
N ALA A 151 -35.07 30.77 -9.39
CA ALA A 151 -35.35 29.38 -9.09
C ALA A 151 -35.10 28.44 -10.28
N VAL A 152 -35.44 28.86 -11.51
CA VAL A 152 -35.12 28.10 -12.74
C VAL A 152 -33.60 28.00 -12.96
N THR A 153 -32.89 29.11 -12.76
CA THR A 153 -31.43 29.15 -12.88
C THR A 153 -30.75 28.27 -11.85
N ASP A 154 -31.18 28.37 -10.59
CA ASP A 154 -30.68 27.54 -9.47
C ASP A 154 -30.93 26.04 -9.75
N PHE A 155 -32.12 25.67 -10.22
CA PHE A 155 -32.43 24.29 -10.63
C PHE A 155 -31.50 23.77 -11.72
N ARG A 156 -31.29 24.54 -12.78
CA ARG A 156 -30.39 24.15 -13.87
C ARG A 156 -28.95 23.98 -13.40
N THR A 157 -28.50 24.90 -12.54
CA THR A 157 -27.18 24.82 -11.94
C THR A 157 -27.01 23.58 -11.08
N GLN A 158 -27.97 23.28 -10.19
CA GLN A 158 -27.96 22.08 -9.37
C GLN A 158 -28.04 20.79 -10.22
N GLN A 159 -28.84 20.80 -11.30
CA GLN A 159 -28.93 19.68 -12.22
C GLN A 159 -27.58 19.38 -12.91
N ALA A 160 -26.94 20.42 -13.44
CA ALA A 160 -25.62 20.29 -14.08
C ALA A 160 -24.55 19.81 -13.09
N ALA A 161 -24.53 20.38 -11.87
CA ALA A 161 -23.60 19.98 -10.82
C ALA A 161 -23.81 18.52 -10.38
N ALA A 162 -25.07 18.08 -10.22
CA ALA A 162 -25.39 16.71 -9.86
C ALA A 162 -25.00 15.72 -11.00
N ALA A 163 -25.23 16.08 -12.27
CA ALA A 163 -24.83 15.27 -13.42
C ALA A 163 -23.31 15.11 -13.48
N LYS A 164 -22.55 16.20 -13.29
CA LYS A 164 -21.09 16.17 -13.24
C LYS A 164 -20.58 15.22 -12.15
N LYS A 165 -21.11 15.32 -10.94
CA LYS A 165 -20.69 14.48 -9.81
C LYS A 165 -21.03 13.00 -10.00
N ARG A 166 -22.15 12.67 -10.61
CA ARG A 166 -22.47 11.29 -10.98
C ARG A 166 -21.46 10.71 -11.96
N THR A 167 -21.04 11.50 -12.97
CA THR A 167 -20.02 11.07 -13.93
C THR A 167 -18.67 10.84 -13.24
N GLU A 168 -18.26 11.73 -12.34
CA GLU A 168 -17.04 11.58 -11.53
C GLU A 168 -17.11 10.30 -10.67
N ALA A 169 -18.23 10.06 -9.99
CA ALA A 169 -18.43 8.87 -9.17
C ALA A 169 -18.39 7.57 -9.99
N THR A 170 -19.02 7.54 -11.17
CA THR A 170 -19.00 6.38 -12.08
C THR A 170 -17.56 6.06 -12.50
N LYS A 171 -16.79 7.07 -12.94
CA LYS A 171 -15.38 6.89 -13.32
C LYS A 171 -14.53 6.41 -12.14
N SER A 172 -14.80 6.92 -10.94
CA SER A 172 -14.09 6.50 -9.72
C SER A 172 -14.40 5.06 -9.34
N LEU A 173 -15.63 4.58 -9.55
CA LEU A 173 -16.04 3.18 -9.38
C LEU A 173 -15.37 2.24 -10.38
N GLU A 174 -15.23 2.65 -11.65
CA GLU A 174 -14.47 1.90 -12.66
C GLU A 174 -13.01 1.72 -12.21
N THR A 175 -12.34 2.80 -11.80
CA THR A 175 -10.97 2.75 -11.29
C THR A 175 -10.85 1.86 -10.03
N LEU A 176 -11.85 1.87 -9.14
CA LEU A 176 -11.87 0.98 -7.98
C LEU A 176 -11.97 -0.49 -8.40
N THR A 177 -12.80 -0.80 -9.40
CA THR A 177 -12.95 -2.16 -9.94
C THR A 177 -11.63 -2.68 -10.54
N GLU A 178 -10.93 -1.86 -11.31
CA GLU A 178 -9.60 -2.17 -11.87
C GLU A 178 -8.56 -2.38 -10.75
N SER A 179 -8.56 -1.51 -9.76
CA SER A 179 -7.68 -1.61 -8.60
C SER A 179 -7.92 -2.91 -7.80
N GLN A 180 -9.18 -3.31 -7.62
CA GLN A 180 -9.54 -4.59 -7.00
C GLN A 180 -9.12 -5.80 -7.83
N ALA A 181 -9.20 -5.72 -9.15
CA ALA A 181 -8.72 -6.77 -10.04
C ALA A 181 -7.19 -6.93 -9.92
N THR A 182 -6.44 -5.83 -9.92
CA THR A 182 -4.99 -5.81 -9.70
C THR A 182 -4.61 -6.41 -8.34
N LEU A 183 -5.35 -6.05 -7.29
CA LEU A 183 -5.15 -6.61 -5.96
C LEU A 183 -5.34 -8.13 -5.94
N ARG A 184 -6.38 -8.62 -6.61
CA ARG A 184 -6.69 -10.06 -6.71
C ARG A 184 -5.60 -10.82 -7.45
N THR A 185 -5.12 -10.28 -8.58
CA THR A 185 -4.03 -10.86 -9.36
C THR A 185 -2.71 -10.89 -8.56
N SER A 186 -2.36 -9.80 -7.88
CA SER A 186 -1.17 -9.73 -7.04
C SER A 186 -1.24 -10.75 -5.88
N LYS A 187 -2.41 -10.91 -5.25
CA LYS A 187 -2.65 -11.94 -4.23
C LYS A 187 -2.37 -13.36 -4.76
N GLN A 188 -2.88 -13.67 -5.95
CA GLN A 188 -2.67 -14.97 -6.60
C GLN A 188 -1.19 -15.21 -6.92
N ALA A 189 -0.46 -14.17 -7.36
CA ALA A 189 0.97 -14.26 -7.64
C ALA A 189 1.78 -14.64 -6.39
N VAL A 190 1.51 -14.00 -5.24
CA VAL A 190 2.14 -14.36 -3.95
C VAL A 190 1.84 -15.81 -3.60
N GLN A 191 0.56 -16.21 -3.63
CA GLN A 191 0.15 -17.56 -3.26
C GLN A 191 0.79 -18.63 -4.16
N LYS A 192 0.90 -18.36 -5.47
CA LYS A 192 1.54 -19.25 -6.43
C LYS A 192 3.02 -19.45 -6.08
N LYS A 193 3.79 -18.39 -5.87
CA LYS A 193 5.22 -18.48 -5.55
C LYS A 193 5.49 -19.21 -4.23
N LEU A 194 4.68 -18.96 -3.22
CA LEU A 194 4.77 -19.67 -1.94
C LEU A 194 4.36 -21.13 -2.08
N GLY A 195 3.36 -21.44 -2.90
CA GLY A 195 2.95 -22.83 -3.22
C GLY A 195 4.07 -23.60 -3.91
N GLU A 196 4.73 -22.99 -4.92
CA GLU A 196 5.88 -23.56 -5.63
C GLU A 196 7.03 -23.89 -4.66
N ALA A 197 7.39 -22.94 -3.77
CA ALA A 197 8.45 -23.15 -2.78
C ALA A 197 8.10 -24.30 -1.80
N ARG A 198 6.88 -24.34 -1.27
CA ARG A 198 6.42 -25.40 -0.39
C ARG A 198 6.41 -26.77 -1.08
N ALA A 199 5.94 -26.82 -2.33
CA ALA A 199 5.92 -28.05 -3.10
C ALA A 199 7.33 -28.62 -3.36
N MET A 200 8.32 -27.73 -3.56
CA MET A 200 9.72 -28.12 -3.70
C MET A 200 10.27 -28.68 -2.38
N LEU A 201 10.09 -27.96 -1.27
CA LEU A 201 10.56 -28.38 0.06
C LEU A 201 9.89 -29.69 0.54
N SER A 202 8.61 -29.93 0.18
CA SER A 202 7.91 -31.15 0.56
C SER A 202 8.43 -32.42 -0.12
N LYS A 203 9.10 -32.30 -1.26
CA LYS A 203 9.68 -33.42 -2.01
C LYS A 203 11.04 -33.85 -1.48
N LEU A 204 11.68 -33.06 -0.62
CA LEU A 204 12.97 -33.38 -0.05
C LEU A 204 12.90 -34.50 0.96
N THR A 205 13.87 -35.41 0.91
CA THR A 205 14.10 -36.45 1.91
C THR A 205 14.55 -35.85 3.25
N ALA A 206 14.57 -36.64 4.32
CA ALA A 206 15.06 -36.19 5.61
C ALA A 206 16.55 -35.79 5.56
N GLU A 207 17.36 -36.53 4.80
CA GLU A 207 18.79 -36.29 4.62
C GLU A 207 19.03 -34.96 3.84
N GLU A 208 18.29 -34.76 2.74
CA GLU A 208 18.36 -33.51 1.96
C GLU A 208 17.93 -32.29 2.79
N LYS A 209 16.91 -32.42 3.65
CA LYS A 209 16.51 -31.36 4.59
C LYS A 209 17.60 -31.06 5.63
N ALA A 210 18.26 -32.11 6.15
CA ALA A 210 19.36 -31.94 7.09
C ALA A 210 20.55 -31.21 6.45
N ARG A 211 20.89 -31.54 5.19
CA ARG A 211 21.95 -30.89 4.44
C ARG A 211 21.59 -29.42 4.11
N LEU A 212 20.35 -29.16 3.71
CA LEU A 212 19.85 -27.78 3.51
C LEU A 212 19.98 -26.96 4.78
N ALA A 213 19.59 -27.51 5.93
CA ALA A 213 19.74 -26.84 7.22
C ALA A 213 21.22 -26.61 7.64
N ALA A 214 22.13 -27.48 7.19
CA ALA A 214 23.57 -27.28 7.41
C ALA A 214 24.11 -26.11 6.58
N LEU A 215 23.76 -26.03 5.29
CA LEU A 215 24.12 -24.91 4.41
C LEU A 215 23.57 -23.57 4.91
N GLU A 216 22.35 -23.56 5.43
CA GLU A 216 21.74 -22.36 6.02
C GLU A 216 22.54 -21.88 7.25
N ARG A 217 22.93 -22.79 8.14
CA ARG A 217 23.75 -22.47 9.32
C ARG A 217 25.14 -21.95 8.93
N GLU A 218 25.76 -22.49 7.88
CA GLU A 218 27.03 -21.99 7.37
C GLU A 218 26.91 -20.55 6.84
N LYS A 219 25.88 -20.26 6.06
CA LYS A 219 25.53 -18.92 5.57
C LYS A 219 25.29 -17.93 6.73
N GLU A 220 24.53 -18.35 7.74
CA GLU A 220 24.31 -17.54 8.96
C GLU A 220 25.62 -17.25 9.70
N ALA A 221 26.49 -18.25 9.85
CA ALA A 221 27.78 -18.10 10.52
C ALA A 221 28.74 -17.16 9.76
N GLU A 222 28.75 -17.24 8.41
CA GLU A 222 29.53 -16.32 7.58
C GLU A 222 29.01 -14.89 7.69
N ALA A 223 27.68 -14.71 7.59
CA ALA A 223 27.03 -13.42 7.73
C ALA A 223 27.30 -12.78 9.11
N LYS A 224 27.30 -13.60 10.19
CA LYS A 224 27.63 -13.16 11.54
C LYS A 224 29.07 -12.68 11.65
N ARG A 225 30.02 -13.39 11.06
CA ARG A 225 31.45 -12.96 11.04
C ARG A 225 31.61 -11.60 10.37
N LYS A 226 30.92 -11.36 9.24
CA LYS A 226 30.93 -10.05 8.56
C LYS A 226 30.27 -8.95 9.41
N ALA A 227 29.23 -9.26 10.14
CA ALA A 227 28.60 -8.32 11.07
C ALA A 227 29.56 -7.93 12.21
N GLU A 228 30.25 -8.89 12.83
CA GLU A 228 31.24 -8.65 13.87
C GLU A 228 32.42 -7.80 13.36
N GLU A 229 32.83 -8.00 12.10
CA GLU A 229 33.86 -7.17 11.48
C GLU A 229 33.37 -5.71 11.32
N LEU A 230 32.14 -5.50 10.85
CA LEU A 230 31.56 -4.15 10.77
C LEU A 230 31.49 -3.50 12.15
N ALA A 231 31.01 -4.22 13.16
CA ALA A 231 30.92 -3.73 14.54
C ALA A 231 32.29 -3.28 15.08
N ARG A 232 33.34 -4.08 14.85
CA ARG A 232 34.73 -3.71 15.23
C ARG A 232 35.19 -2.44 14.52
N ARG A 233 34.91 -2.29 13.22
CA ARG A 233 35.26 -1.10 12.42
C ARG A 233 34.54 0.15 12.94
N GLN A 234 33.24 0.03 13.21
CA GLN A 234 32.44 1.13 13.77
C GLN A 234 32.93 1.53 15.17
N ALA A 235 33.23 0.57 16.05
CA ALA A 235 33.76 0.82 17.36
C ALA A 235 35.16 1.51 17.31
N ALA A 236 36.03 1.08 16.39
CA ALA A 236 37.35 1.72 16.20
C ALA A 236 37.22 3.15 15.67
N ALA A 237 36.33 3.38 14.68
CA ALA A 237 36.06 4.72 14.15
C ALA A 237 35.49 5.66 15.21
N LYS A 238 34.57 5.16 16.05
CA LYS A 238 34.03 5.93 17.18
C LYS A 238 35.10 6.27 18.19
N ALA A 239 35.94 5.31 18.61
CA ALA A 239 37.02 5.55 19.58
C ALA A 239 38.03 6.56 19.03
N GLU A 240 38.34 6.56 17.73
CA GLU A 240 39.20 7.56 17.09
C GLU A 240 38.53 8.95 17.07
N ALA A 241 37.21 9.02 16.75
CA ALA A 241 36.48 10.28 16.80
C ALA A 241 36.40 10.87 18.21
N ASP A 242 36.10 10.04 19.21
CA ASP A 242 36.06 10.45 20.62
C ASP A 242 37.46 10.97 21.10
N ARG A 243 38.56 10.30 20.72
CA ARG A 243 39.91 10.75 21.01
C ARG A 243 40.23 12.11 20.37
N LYS A 244 39.89 12.28 19.09
CA LYS A 244 40.09 13.56 18.37
C LYS A 244 39.26 14.69 19.01
N ALA A 245 38.04 14.41 19.44
CA ALA A 245 37.19 15.36 20.14
C ALA A 245 37.80 15.77 21.50
N GLU A 246 38.35 14.80 22.24
CA GLU A 246 39.03 15.05 23.52
C GLU A 246 40.34 15.87 23.35
N GLU A 247 41.12 15.56 22.30
CA GLU A 247 42.33 16.34 21.95
C GLU A 247 41.97 17.77 21.55
N ALA A 248 40.91 17.97 20.75
CA ALA A 248 40.43 19.30 20.36
C ALA A 248 39.90 20.10 21.56
N ALA A 249 39.21 19.45 22.50
CA ALA A 249 38.75 20.09 23.73
C ALA A 249 39.92 20.52 24.64
N LYS A 250 40.96 19.70 24.74
CA LYS A 250 42.21 20.04 25.47
C LYS A 250 42.95 21.20 24.84
N GLN A 251 43.03 21.30 23.51
CA GLN A 251 43.61 22.43 22.79
C GLN A 251 42.81 23.73 22.97
N ALA A 252 41.47 23.66 22.93
CA ALA A 252 40.62 24.81 23.17
C ALA A 252 40.70 25.35 24.60
N GLY A 253 40.93 24.45 25.59
CA GLY A 253 41.14 24.81 26.99
C GLY A 253 42.52 25.43 27.32
N SER A 254 43.54 25.22 26.44
CA SER A 254 44.91 25.76 26.64
C SER A 254 45.12 27.17 26.12
N THR A 255 44.18 27.75 25.31
CA THR A 255 44.28 29.12 24.76
C THR A 255 43.45 30.16 25.53
N GLY A 256 42.84 29.81 26.68
CA GLY A 256 42.03 30.70 27.51
C GLY A 256 42.77 31.21 28.77
N GLY A 257 43.86 31.94 28.58
CA GLY A 257 44.53 32.68 29.65
C GLY A 257 44.13 34.15 29.68
N THR A 258 43.49 34.59 30.77
CA THR A 258 43.38 35.97 31.28
C THR A 258 42.55 36.97 30.48
N GLY A 259 41.32 37.21 30.93
CA GLY A 259 40.46 38.32 30.50
C GLY A 259 39.25 38.46 31.39
N THR A 260 39.38 39.22 32.48
CA THR A 260 38.28 39.70 33.33
C THR A 260 37.34 40.57 32.51
N GLY A 261 36.06 40.19 32.41
CA GLY A 261 35.07 41.02 31.71
C GLY A 261 33.65 40.56 31.99
N THR A 262 32.98 41.26 32.88
CA THR A 262 31.57 41.20 33.20
C THR A 262 30.76 41.55 31.96
N GLY A 263 29.84 40.67 31.48
CA GLY A 263 28.93 40.96 30.39
C GLY A 263 27.86 39.90 30.26
N ALA A 264 26.65 40.22 30.73
CA ALA A 264 25.46 39.47 30.47
C ALA A 264 25.17 39.47 28.95
N GLY A 265 25.20 38.28 28.34
CA GLY A 265 24.89 38.10 26.92
C GLY A 265 24.07 36.85 26.72
N THR A 266 22.81 37.04 26.34
CA THR A 266 21.85 36.04 25.88
C THR A 266 22.44 35.27 24.69
N GLY A 267 22.95 34.08 24.91
CA GLY A 267 23.48 33.20 23.86
C GLY A 267 22.46 32.24 23.39
N THR A 268 21.93 32.48 22.17
CA THR A 268 21.13 31.57 21.38
C THR A 268 21.91 30.31 21.06
N GLY A 269 21.63 29.23 21.77
CA GLY A 269 22.23 27.91 21.51
C GLY A 269 21.62 27.28 20.27
N THR A 270 22.28 27.43 19.14
CA THR A 270 21.98 26.71 17.91
C THR A 270 22.76 25.40 17.90
N GLY A 271 22.05 24.22 17.86
CA GLY A 271 22.67 23.04 17.30
C GLY A 271 22.71 21.73 18.08
N THR A 272 21.86 21.50 19.13
CA THR A 272 21.89 20.19 19.81
C THR A 272 20.50 19.50 19.91
N GLY A 273 19.44 20.09 19.37
CA GLY A 273 18.08 19.54 19.48
C GLY A 273 17.76 18.41 18.49
N SER A 274 18.49 18.33 17.36
CA SER A 274 18.20 17.37 16.29
C SER A 274 18.67 15.95 16.65
N ASP A 275 19.87 15.81 17.19
CA ASP A 275 20.47 14.50 17.48
C ASP A 275 19.79 13.79 18.66
N THR A 276 19.41 14.51 19.71
CA THR A 276 18.71 13.95 20.86
C THR A 276 17.31 13.44 20.49
N SER A 277 16.61 14.15 19.60
CA SER A 277 15.27 13.74 19.11
C SER A 277 15.35 12.51 18.21
N ALA A 278 16.37 12.40 17.35
CA ALA A 278 16.59 11.25 16.48
C ALA A 278 16.96 10.00 17.29
N THR A 279 17.84 10.11 18.28
CA THR A 279 18.21 9.03 19.20
C THR A 279 16.99 8.50 19.95
N THR A 280 16.13 9.38 20.47
CA THR A 280 14.88 9.00 21.16
C THR A 280 13.92 8.27 20.25
N LYS A 281 13.82 8.66 18.96
CA LYS A 281 12.97 7.97 17.98
C LYS A 281 13.53 6.59 17.66
N ALA A 282 14.84 6.47 17.42
CA ALA A 282 15.50 5.19 17.16
C ALA A 282 15.31 4.20 18.30
N GLU A 283 15.41 4.65 19.55
CA GLU A 283 15.16 3.83 20.74
C GLU A 283 13.73 3.29 20.77
N LYS A 284 12.72 4.12 20.48
CA LYS A 284 11.30 3.71 20.39
C LYS A 284 11.08 2.70 19.26
N VAL A 285 11.70 2.94 18.09
CA VAL A 285 11.62 2.01 16.93
C VAL A 285 12.16 0.64 17.33
N LEU A 286 13.33 0.60 17.97
CA LEU A 286 13.97 -0.66 18.37
C LEU A 286 13.24 -1.35 19.52
N ALA A 287 12.74 -0.60 20.50
CA ALA A 287 11.93 -1.16 21.58
C ALA A 287 10.69 -1.85 20.99
N PHE A 288 9.94 -1.15 20.13
CA PHE A 288 8.80 -1.74 19.44
C PHE A 288 9.19 -2.99 18.65
N ALA A 289 10.26 -2.93 17.83
CA ALA A 289 10.67 -4.04 16.99
C ALA A 289 11.08 -5.27 17.81
N ARG A 290 11.76 -5.09 18.94
CA ARG A 290 12.14 -6.19 19.87
C ARG A 290 10.92 -6.88 20.46
N ASP A 291 9.87 -6.15 20.81
CA ASP A 291 8.60 -6.70 21.33
C ASP A 291 7.86 -7.53 20.27
N GLN A 292 8.21 -7.40 19.01
CA GLN A 292 7.61 -8.21 17.94
C GLN A 292 8.40 -9.49 17.64
N ILE A 293 9.60 -9.69 18.21
CA ILE A 293 10.39 -10.90 18.00
C ILE A 293 9.58 -12.14 18.41
N GLY A 294 9.64 -13.18 17.58
CA GLY A 294 8.86 -14.40 17.76
C GLY A 294 7.48 -14.41 17.09
N LYS A 295 6.95 -13.24 16.67
CA LYS A 295 5.68 -13.18 15.92
C LYS A 295 5.87 -13.67 14.50
N PRO A 296 4.89 -14.41 13.93
CA PRO A 296 5.03 -15.03 12.62
C PRO A 296 5.05 -14.00 11.48
N TYR A 297 5.83 -14.33 10.45
CA TYR A 297 5.71 -13.63 9.17
C TYR A 297 4.39 -13.98 8.48
N VAL A 298 3.60 -12.97 8.13
CA VAL A 298 2.44 -13.11 7.26
C VAL A 298 2.51 -12.01 6.21
N TRP A 299 2.54 -12.36 4.93
CA TRP A 299 2.59 -11.39 3.84
C TRP A 299 1.36 -10.45 3.87
N GLY A 300 1.60 -9.15 3.66
CA GLY A 300 0.57 -8.11 3.73
C GLY A 300 0.16 -7.69 5.16
N ALA A 301 0.76 -8.28 6.20
CA ALA A 301 0.45 -7.96 7.59
C ALA A 301 1.26 -6.76 8.11
N THR A 302 0.61 -5.97 8.99
CA THR A 302 1.16 -4.77 9.65
C THR A 302 1.01 -4.80 11.17
N GLY A 303 0.71 -6.00 11.74
CA GLY A 303 0.50 -6.20 13.17
C GLY A 303 -0.98 -6.29 13.57
N PRO A 304 -1.25 -6.45 14.88
CA PRO A 304 -0.30 -6.65 16.00
C PRO A 304 0.20 -8.10 16.14
N SER A 305 -0.50 -9.10 15.56
CA SER A 305 -0.21 -10.52 15.76
C SER A 305 0.83 -11.10 14.78
N SER A 306 1.08 -10.43 13.66
CA SER A 306 1.97 -10.87 12.59
C SER A 306 2.43 -9.69 11.75
N TYR A 307 3.54 -9.84 11.05
CA TYR A 307 4.12 -8.79 10.21
C TYR A 307 4.71 -9.37 8.93
N ASP A 308 4.71 -8.57 7.83
CA ASP A 308 5.70 -8.74 6.78
C ASP A 308 6.87 -7.76 6.99
N CYS A 309 7.90 -7.82 6.15
CA CYS A 309 9.12 -7.04 6.35
C CYS A 309 8.86 -5.53 6.43
N SER A 310 8.16 -4.95 5.44
CA SER A 310 7.84 -3.52 5.39
C SER A 310 6.70 -3.12 6.34
N GLY A 311 5.85 -4.05 6.73
CA GLY A 311 4.82 -3.84 7.75
C GLY A 311 5.41 -3.72 9.16
N LEU A 312 6.45 -4.49 9.46
CA LEU A 312 7.19 -4.36 10.73
C LEU A 312 7.88 -3.00 10.82
N THR A 313 8.61 -2.58 9.78
CA THR A 313 9.29 -1.28 9.75
C THR A 313 8.30 -0.12 9.85
N GLN A 314 7.18 -0.21 9.12
CA GLN A 314 6.11 0.79 9.18
C GLN A 314 5.52 0.91 10.59
N ALA A 315 5.20 -0.20 11.23
CA ALA A 315 4.63 -0.22 12.57
C ALA A 315 5.63 0.32 13.62
N ALA A 316 6.92 -0.03 13.51
CA ALA A 316 7.95 0.43 14.42
C ALA A 316 8.19 1.95 14.33
N TRP A 317 8.27 2.51 13.12
CA TRP A 317 8.41 3.94 12.93
C TRP A 317 7.16 4.72 13.33
N LYS A 318 5.98 4.15 13.07
CA LYS A 318 4.71 4.72 13.56
C LYS A 318 4.65 4.78 15.09
N ALA A 319 5.16 3.78 15.80
CA ALA A 319 5.26 3.80 17.26
C ALA A 319 6.20 4.90 17.78
N ALA A 320 7.17 5.32 16.96
CA ALA A 320 8.02 6.48 17.24
C ALA A 320 7.45 7.82 16.77
N GLY A 321 6.21 7.84 16.25
CA GLY A 321 5.52 9.04 15.77
C GLY A 321 5.89 9.46 14.35
N VAL A 322 6.47 8.57 13.55
CA VAL A 322 6.86 8.83 12.15
C VAL A 322 6.10 7.88 11.23
N ASP A 323 5.23 8.42 10.39
CA ASP A 323 4.55 7.63 9.36
C ASP A 323 5.47 7.44 8.15
N ILE A 324 5.73 6.17 7.82
CA ILE A 324 6.50 5.80 6.64
C ILE A 324 5.63 4.99 5.67
N PRO A 325 5.94 4.98 4.36
CA PRO A 325 5.17 4.28 3.34
C PRO A 325 5.04 2.77 3.60
N ARG A 326 4.06 2.14 2.96
CA ARG A 326 3.77 0.71 3.15
C ARG A 326 4.75 -0.22 2.44
N THR A 327 5.26 0.14 1.26
CA THR A 327 6.11 -0.74 0.46
C THR A 327 7.59 -0.45 0.66
N THR A 328 8.44 -1.47 0.51
CA THR A 328 9.90 -1.30 0.51
C THR A 328 10.36 -0.32 -0.57
N TRP A 329 9.69 -0.34 -1.75
CA TRP A 329 9.99 0.54 -2.89
C TRP A 329 9.77 2.03 -2.59
N ASP A 330 8.87 2.33 -1.68
CA ASP A 330 8.60 3.71 -1.26
C ASP A 330 9.35 4.05 0.04
N GLN A 331 9.56 3.08 0.95
CA GLN A 331 10.38 3.26 2.14
C GLN A 331 11.85 3.58 1.80
N VAL A 332 12.40 3.03 0.73
CA VAL A 332 13.79 3.28 0.30
C VAL A 332 14.01 4.72 -0.22
N LYS A 333 12.94 5.46 -0.48
CA LYS A 333 12.98 6.82 -1.04
C LYS A 333 12.86 7.92 0.03
N ILE A 334 12.54 7.54 1.27
CA ILE A 334 12.34 8.51 2.36
C ILE A 334 13.67 8.81 3.08
N GLY A 335 13.70 9.95 3.78
CA GLY A 335 14.82 10.31 4.64
C GLY A 335 16.14 10.49 3.89
N THR A 336 17.22 10.20 4.59
CA THR A 336 18.59 10.39 4.08
C THR A 336 19.23 9.03 3.74
N ARG A 337 19.89 8.93 2.58
CA ARG A 337 20.71 7.76 2.21
C ARG A 337 21.91 7.66 3.12
N ILE A 338 22.17 6.45 3.63
CA ILE A 338 23.26 6.16 4.57
C ILE A 338 24.16 5.07 3.97
N ALA A 339 25.47 5.26 4.05
CA ALA A 339 26.43 4.20 3.70
C ALA A 339 26.40 3.10 4.78
N THR A 340 26.71 1.86 4.38
CA THR A 340 26.66 0.71 5.30
C THR A 340 27.61 0.87 6.49
N ALA A 341 28.72 1.58 6.29
CA ALA A 341 29.69 1.87 7.39
C ALA A 341 29.13 2.84 8.44
N ASP A 342 28.19 3.73 8.04
CA ASP A 342 27.65 4.82 8.86
C ASP A 342 26.27 4.50 9.44
N LEU A 343 25.85 3.23 9.35
CA LEU A 343 24.57 2.76 9.88
C LEU A 343 24.47 3.00 11.39
N GLN A 344 23.32 3.54 11.79
CA GLN A 344 22.96 3.76 13.20
C GLN A 344 21.69 3.00 13.55
N PRO A 345 21.52 2.64 14.83
CA PRO A 345 20.28 1.99 15.30
C PRO A 345 19.02 2.75 14.85
N GLY A 346 18.05 2.03 14.28
CA GLY A 346 16.83 2.58 13.69
C GLY A 346 16.85 2.74 12.17
N ASP A 347 18.03 2.82 11.53
CA ASP A 347 18.14 2.91 10.08
C ASP A 347 17.48 1.70 9.39
N LEU A 348 16.92 1.91 8.20
CA LEU A 348 16.35 0.86 7.38
C LEU A 348 17.38 0.34 6.38
N VAL A 349 17.61 -0.97 6.38
CA VAL A 349 18.49 -1.65 5.41
C VAL A 349 17.65 -2.42 4.43
N PHE A 350 17.84 -2.16 3.14
CA PHE A 350 17.11 -2.79 2.03
C PHE A 350 17.97 -3.81 1.33
N PHE A 351 17.33 -4.86 0.82
CA PHE A 351 18.02 -6.02 0.26
C PHE A 351 17.49 -6.38 -1.11
N TYR A 352 18.36 -7.02 -1.91
CA TYR A 352 18.17 -7.46 -3.28
C TYR A 352 18.00 -6.30 -4.28
N ASP A 353 18.33 -6.54 -5.53
CA ASP A 353 18.25 -5.54 -6.62
C ASP A 353 16.80 -5.08 -6.88
N ASP A 354 15.82 -5.95 -6.59
CA ASP A 354 14.39 -5.67 -6.72
C ASP A 354 13.78 -5.01 -5.46
N ILE A 355 14.60 -4.71 -4.45
CA ILE A 355 14.23 -4.06 -3.19
C ILE A 355 13.02 -4.79 -2.54
N SER A 356 13.02 -6.12 -2.61
CA SER A 356 11.90 -6.94 -2.12
C SER A 356 11.88 -7.13 -0.62
N HIS A 357 12.96 -6.75 0.10
CA HIS A 357 13.08 -6.96 1.54
C HIS A 357 13.68 -5.76 2.27
N VAL A 358 13.35 -5.62 3.57
CA VAL A 358 13.83 -4.56 4.46
C VAL A 358 13.92 -5.07 5.90
N GLY A 359 14.92 -4.56 6.65
CA GLY A 359 15.07 -4.76 8.08
C GLY A 359 15.41 -3.45 8.80
N ILE A 360 15.25 -3.43 10.12
CA ILE A 360 15.60 -2.31 11.00
C ILE A 360 17.00 -2.61 11.60
N TYR A 361 17.97 -1.76 11.31
CA TYR A 361 19.30 -1.91 11.88
C TYR A 361 19.27 -1.68 13.39
N LYS A 362 19.83 -2.61 14.16
CA LYS A 362 19.85 -2.52 15.63
C LYS A 362 21.22 -2.13 16.21
N GLY A 363 22.27 -2.11 15.37
CA GLY A 363 23.67 -2.00 15.78
C GLY A 363 24.44 -3.31 15.55
N ASP A 364 25.74 -3.24 15.62
CA ASP A 364 26.67 -4.39 15.57
C ASP A 364 26.54 -5.27 14.33
N GLY A 365 26.19 -4.67 13.17
CA GLY A 365 26.00 -5.39 11.93
C GLY A 365 24.72 -6.27 11.91
N MET A 366 23.82 -6.07 12.87
CA MET A 366 22.60 -6.85 13.05
C MET A 366 21.35 -6.02 12.77
N MET A 367 20.28 -6.69 12.34
CA MET A 367 18.94 -6.11 12.10
C MET A 367 17.86 -6.90 12.82
N ILE A 368 16.71 -6.27 13.04
CA ILE A 368 15.44 -6.94 13.37
C ILE A 368 14.57 -6.90 12.13
N HIS A 369 14.06 -8.06 11.70
CA HIS A 369 13.23 -8.15 10.51
C HIS A 369 12.20 -9.29 10.59
N ALA A 370 11.21 -9.26 9.69
CA ALA A 370 10.29 -10.37 9.43
C ALA A 370 10.76 -11.04 8.12
N PRO A 371 11.43 -12.21 8.17
CA PRO A 371 12.23 -12.71 7.03
C PRO A 371 11.40 -13.26 5.86
N LYS A 372 10.60 -14.31 6.11
CA LYS A 372 9.85 -15.04 5.08
C LYS A 372 8.71 -15.86 5.69
N PRO A 373 7.71 -16.28 4.91
CA PRO A 373 6.66 -17.19 5.39
C PRO A 373 7.22 -18.47 5.99
N GLY A 374 6.71 -18.84 7.16
CA GLY A 374 7.17 -19.98 7.93
C GLY A 374 8.30 -19.68 8.91
N ALA A 375 8.77 -18.44 8.94
CA ALA A 375 9.71 -17.94 9.95
C ALA A 375 9.07 -16.82 10.78
N ASN A 376 9.66 -16.55 11.94
CA ASN A 376 9.21 -15.49 12.84
C ASN A 376 10.10 -14.24 12.71
N VAL A 377 9.60 -13.11 13.18
CA VAL A 377 10.41 -11.90 13.41
C VAL A 377 11.59 -12.28 14.29
N ARG A 378 12.78 -11.90 13.85
CA ARG A 378 14.05 -12.28 14.51
C ARG A 378 15.14 -11.25 14.29
N GLU A 379 16.21 -11.42 15.03
CA GLU A 379 17.48 -10.76 14.77
C GLU A 379 18.28 -11.57 13.76
N GLU A 380 18.91 -10.88 12.80
CA GLU A 380 19.78 -11.50 11.80
C GLU A 380 20.85 -10.51 11.33
N SER A 381 21.99 -11.03 10.85
CA SER A 381 23.03 -10.19 10.26
C SER A 381 22.53 -9.48 8.98
N ILE A 382 22.88 -8.20 8.80
CA ILE A 382 22.61 -7.49 7.56
C ILE A 382 23.36 -8.09 6.36
N TYR A 383 24.36 -8.92 6.57
CA TYR A 383 25.13 -9.59 5.52
C TYR A 383 24.56 -10.96 5.13
N TYR A 384 23.43 -11.37 5.72
CA TYR A 384 22.74 -12.60 5.35
C TYR A 384 22.13 -12.54 3.94
N MET A 385 21.75 -11.35 3.49
CA MET A 385 21.21 -11.05 2.16
C MET A 385 22.05 -9.98 1.46
N PRO A 386 22.05 -9.92 0.12
CA PRO A 386 22.70 -8.83 -0.62
C PRO A 386 22.09 -7.48 -0.25
N ILE A 387 22.90 -6.55 0.25
CA ILE A 387 22.45 -5.20 0.61
C ILE A 387 22.29 -4.38 -0.68
N TYR A 388 21.11 -3.77 -0.85
CA TYR A 388 20.82 -2.78 -1.87
C TYR A 388 21.24 -1.36 -1.44
N GLY A 389 20.96 -1.02 -0.21
CA GLY A 389 21.26 0.28 0.37
C GLY A 389 20.50 0.54 1.66
N SER A 390 20.72 1.70 2.26
CA SER A 390 20.14 2.04 3.55
C SER A 390 19.62 3.46 3.58
N VAL A 391 18.61 3.74 4.43
CA VAL A 391 18.11 5.09 4.66
C VAL A 391 17.88 5.32 6.16
N ARG A 392 18.03 6.57 6.57
CA ARG A 392 17.62 7.08 7.89
C ARG A 392 16.31 7.86 7.70
N PRO A 393 15.17 7.37 8.19
CA PRO A 393 13.86 7.99 7.95
C PRO A 393 13.67 9.35 8.59
N ALA A 394 14.27 9.60 9.78
CA ALA A 394 14.13 10.87 10.51
C ALA A 394 15.29 11.09 11.48
#